data_5eb422d8494339e5bd9368afd6e82f42
#
_entry.id   5eb422d8494339e5bd9368afd6e82f42
#
_cell.length_a   1.000
_cell.length_b   1.000
_cell.length_c   1.000
_cell.angle_alpha   90.00
_cell.angle_beta   90.00
_cell.angle_gamma   90.00
#
_symmetry.space_group_name_H-M   'P 1'
#
loop_
_entity.id
_entity.type
_entity.pdbx_description
1 polymer ?
#
loop_
_entity_poly.entity_id
_entity_poly.type
_entity_poly.pdbx_seq_one_letter_code
_entity_poly.pdbx_strand_id
1 'polypeptide(L)'
;GEAETVFGNALTPQLREKMVIQTKCAIRPGICYDFSKEYILNSVDGSLKRLKTDYVDILLLHRPDALMEPEEVAEAFEILEKSGKVKAFGVSNHNPMQIELLNQYCGGKICIDQIQFSAAHCPTIDAGLNVNIHNDAGCDRDGGIIEYARLKKMTLQAWSPFQYGMFEGIFIGNEKFPELNKVLDRLAEKYGVTQNAIAVA
;
A
#
# COMPACT_ATOMS: atom_id res chain seq x y z
N GLY A 1 9.45 13.17 0.48
CA GLY A 1 10.52 13.11 -0.53
C GLY A 1 11.90 12.69 -0.02
N GLU A 2 12.19 12.78 1.30
CA GLU A 2 13.53 12.44 1.82
C GLU A 2 13.91 10.98 1.58
N ALA A 3 13.02 10.04 1.86
CA ALA A 3 13.25 8.61 1.63
C ALA A 3 13.60 8.31 0.16
N GLU A 4 12.88 8.93 -0.78
CA GLU A 4 13.18 8.80 -2.21
C GLU A 4 14.56 9.39 -2.56
N THR A 5 14.95 10.51 -1.95
CA THR A 5 16.26 11.12 -2.16
C THR A 5 17.38 10.24 -1.63
N VAL A 6 17.24 9.70 -0.41
CA VAL A 6 18.24 8.80 0.18
C VAL A 6 18.37 7.53 -0.67
N PHE A 7 17.23 6.92 -1.04
CA PHE A 7 17.22 5.73 -1.89
C PHE A 7 17.83 6.01 -3.27
N GLY A 8 17.45 7.11 -3.92
CA GLY A 8 17.98 7.52 -5.22
C GLY A 8 19.49 7.80 -5.22
N ASN A 9 20.05 8.23 -4.08
CA ASN A 9 21.50 8.40 -3.92
C ASN A 9 22.25 7.05 -3.86
N ALA A 10 21.58 6.00 -3.39
CA ALA A 10 22.14 4.65 -3.31
C ALA A 10 21.83 3.78 -4.55
N LEU A 11 20.88 4.20 -5.39
CA LEU A 11 20.42 3.43 -6.53
C LEU A 11 21.44 3.48 -7.67
N THR A 12 22.05 2.31 -7.97
CA THR A 12 22.90 2.16 -9.16
C THR A 12 22.08 1.60 -10.32
N PRO A 13 22.50 1.75 -11.59
CA PRO A 13 21.83 1.15 -12.74
C PRO A 13 21.60 -0.37 -12.57
N GLN A 14 22.61 -1.08 -12.05
CA GLN A 14 22.54 -2.53 -11.84
C GLN A 14 21.52 -2.91 -10.75
N LEU A 15 21.35 -2.10 -9.72
CA LEU A 15 20.31 -2.29 -8.72
C LEU A 15 18.93 -1.96 -9.28
N ARG A 16 18.83 -0.88 -10.07
CA ARG A 16 17.56 -0.48 -10.71
C ARG A 16 16.93 -1.60 -11.53
N GLU A 17 17.73 -2.32 -12.30
CA GLU A 17 17.26 -3.43 -13.13
C GLU A 17 16.74 -4.62 -12.34
N LYS A 18 17.22 -4.79 -11.10
CA LYS A 18 16.86 -5.93 -10.24
C LYS A 18 15.76 -5.62 -9.22
N MET A 19 15.33 -4.36 -9.13
CA MET A 19 14.38 -3.92 -8.11
C MET A 19 13.06 -3.49 -8.71
N VAL A 20 11.98 -3.84 -8.04
CA VAL A 20 10.64 -3.25 -8.25
C VAL A 20 10.56 -2.01 -7.36
N ILE A 21 10.53 -0.83 -7.97
CA ILE A 21 10.43 0.44 -7.25
C ILE A 21 8.99 0.91 -7.26
N GLN A 22 8.47 1.15 -6.04
CA GLN A 22 7.12 1.65 -5.81
C GLN A 22 7.19 3.00 -5.10
N THR A 23 6.38 3.95 -5.54
CA THR A 23 6.18 5.22 -4.82
C THR A 23 4.70 5.59 -4.76
N LYS A 24 4.40 6.66 -4.04
CA LYS A 24 3.03 7.12 -3.81
C LYS A 24 2.90 8.60 -4.10
N CYS A 25 1.70 9.01 -4.53
CA CYS A 25 1.34 10.42 -4.71
C CYS A 25 -0.03 10.73 -4.08
N ALA A 26 -0.61 11.87 -4.43
CA ALA A 26 -1.96 12.30 -4.08
C ALA A 26 -2.15 12.83 -2.64
N ILE A 27 -1.06 13.15 -1.94
CA ILE A 27 -1.13 13.90 -0.68
C ILE A 27 -0.33 15.20 -0.82
N ARG A 28 -0.96 16.35 -0.58
CA ARG A 28 -0.28 17.63 -0.28
C ARG A 28 -0.13 17.72 1.24
N PRO A 29 1.06 17.47 1.79
CA PRO A 29 1.24 17.39 3.24
C PRO A 29 0.76 18.66 3.96
N GLY A 30 -0.12 18.48 4.98
CA GLY A 30 -0.67 19.57 5.77
C GLY A 30 -1.72 20.43 5.06
N ILE A 31 -2.14 20.07 3.83
CA ILE A 31 -3.10 20.85 3.02
C ILE A 31 -4.34 19.99 2.68
N CYS A 32 -4.20 18.99 1.80
CA CYS A 32 -5.33 18.18 1.33
C CYS A 32 -4.87 16.88 0.67
N TYR A 33 -5.82 16.02 0.34
CA TYR A 33 -5.67 15.02 -0.70
C TYR A 33 -5.90 15.69 -2.06
N ASP A 34 -5.15 15.29 -3.08
CA ASP A 34 -5.22 15.92 -4.40
C ASP A 34 -4.99 14.89 -5.50
N PHE A 35 -6.08 14.50 -6.16
CA PHE A 35 -6.12 13.54 -7.25
C PHE A 35 -6.20 14.22 -8.62
N SER A 36 -6.00 15.55 -8.69
CA SER A 36 -5.97 16.25 -9.96
C SER A 36 -4.87 15.68 -10.87
N LYS A 37 -5.16 15.65 -12.17
CA LYS A 37 -4.21 15.22 -13.19
C LYS A 37 -2.87 15.94 -13.07
N GLU A 38 -2.91 17.24 -12.94
CA GLU A 38 -1.69 18.07 -12.83
C GLU A 38 -0.86 17.66 -11.61
N TYR A 39 -1.49 17.49 -10.45
CA TYR A 39 -0.77 17.13 -9.23
C TYR A 39 -0.16 15.72 -9.31
N ILE A 40 -0.87 14.76 -9.87
CA ILE A 40 -0.36 13.39 -10.06
C ILE A 40 0.88 13.40 -10.97
N LEU A 41 0.80 14.08 -12.13
CA LEU A 41 1.90 14.15 -13.09
C LEU A 41 3.14 14.83 -12.46
N ASN A 42 2.96 16.00 -11.83
CA ASN A 42 4.03 16.73 -11.16
C ASN A 42 4.66 15.93 -10.00
N SER A 43 3.84 15.20 -9.26
CA SER A 43 4.31 14.33 -8.16
C SER A 43 5.22 13.20 -8.68
N VAL A 44 4.83 12.56 -9.78
CA VAL A 44 5.65 11.51 -10.40
C VAL A 44 6.96 12.08 -10.92
N ASP A 45 6.94 13.20 -11.63
CA ASP A 45 8.16 13.85 -12.13
C ASP A 45 9.10 14.24 -10.99
N GLY A 46 8.55 14.73 -9.88
CA GLY A 46 9.31 15.00 -8.66
C GLY A 46 9.93 13.74 -8.05
N SER A 47 9.17 12.63 -7.99
CA SER A 47 9.65 11.35 -7.49
C SER A 47 10.75 10.76 -8.35
N LEU A 48 10.59 10.76 -9.66
CA LEU A 48 11.61 10.28 -10.61
C LEU A 48 12.91 11.05 -10.46
N LYS A 49 12.83 12.40 -10.32
CA LYS A 49 14.00 13.24 -10.09
C LYS A 49 14.73 12.91 -8.79
N ARG A 50 14.00 12.69 -7.69
CA ARG A 50 14.58 12.31 -6.39
C ARG A 50 15.16 10.90 -6.41
N LEU A 51 14.47 9.96 -7.04
CA LEU A 51 14.90 8.57 -7.21
C LEU A 51 16.02 8.40 -8.23
N LYS A 52 16.33 9.44 -9.04
CA LYS A 52 17.33 9.40 -10.12
C LYS A 52 17.11 8.25 -11.12
N THR A 53 15.86 8.06 -11.51
CA THR A 53 15.43 7.02 -12.47
C THR A 53 14.41 7.59 -13.42
N ASP A 54 14.28 7.01 -14.61
CA ASP A 54 13.34 7.46 -15.64
C ASP A 54 11.94 6.87 -15.45
N TYR A 55 11.79 5.85 -14.61
CA TYR A 55 10.51 5.20 -14.35
C TYR A 55 10.44 4.57 -12.96
N VAL A 56 9.21 4.39 -12.48
CA VAL A 56 8.87 3.52 -11.35
C VAL A 56 8.03 2.35 -11.85
N ASP A 57 8.14 1.22 -11.16
CA ASP A 57 7.37 0.03 -11.55
C ASP A 57 5.93 0.15 -11.08
N ILE A 58 5.70 0.77 -9.92
CA ILE A 58 4.36 0.89 -9.33
C ILE A 58 4.16 2.30 -8.79
N LEU A 59 3.01 2.89 -9.11
CA LEU A 59 2.51 4.14 -8.51
C LEU A 59 1.23 3.86 -7.74
N LEU A 60 1.17 4.26 -6.46
CA LEU A 60 -0.04 4.17 -5.65
C LEU A 60 -0.62 5.57 -5.36
N LEU A 61 -1.95 5.70 -5.41
CA LEU A 61 -2.65 6.80 -4.79
C LEU A 61 -2.68 6.56 -3.27
N HIS A 62 -2.12 7.49 -2.48
CA HIS A 62 -1.69 7.20 -1.11
C HIS A 62 -2.82 7.08 -0.08
N ARG A 63 -3.90 7.83 -0.26
CA ARG A 63 -5.11 7.83 0.58
C ARG A 63 -6.31 8.16 -0.30
N PRO A 64 -7.51 7.65 0.01
CA PRO A 64 -8.69 7.98 -0.77
C PRO A 64 -9.02 9.47 -0.68
N ASP A 65 -9.39 10.03 -1.82
CA ASP A 65 -10.04 11.33 -1.92
C ASP A 65 -11.50 11.09 -2.32
N ALA A 66 -12.43 11.38 -1.42
CA ALA A 66 -13.86 11.15 -1.66
C ALA A 66 -14.46 12.13 -2.68
N LEU A 67 -13.76 13.21 -2.97
CA LEU A 67 -14.19 14.26 -3.92
C LEU A 67 -13.37 14.27 -5.22
N MET A 68 -12.62 13.18 -5.48
CA MET A 68 -11.83 13.05 -6.71
C MET A 68 -12.72 13.08 -7.97
N GLU A 69 -12.16 13.62 -9.04
CA GLU A 69 -12.67 13.45 -10.39
C GLU A 69 -11.95 12.26 -11.03
N PRO A 70 -12.60 11.09 -11.18
CA PRO A 70 -11.92 9.87 -11.63
C PRO A 70 -11.41 9.96 -13.08
N GLU A 71 -12.01 10.83 -13.89
CA GLU A 71 -11.57 11.14 -15.25
C GLU A 71 -10.16 11.76 -15.25
N GLU A 72 -9.87 12.69 -14.33
CA GLU A 72 -8.55 13.30 -14.20
C GLU A 72 -7.48 12.26 -13.82
N VAL A 73 -7.82 11.35 -12.92
CA VAL A 73 -6.94 10.24 -12.55
C VAL A 73 -6.67 9.34 -13.75
N ALA A 74 -7.71 9.00 -14.50
CA ALA A 74 -7.59 8.16 -15.69
C ALA A 74 -6.70 8.79 -16.76
N GLU A 75 -6.87 10.09 -17.03
CA GLU A 75 -6.00 10.83 -17.95
C GLU A 75 -4.54 10.86 -17.49
N ALA A 76 -4.29 11.09 -16.18
CA ALA A 76 -2.95 11.08 -15.63
C ALA A 76 -2.29 9.70 -15.80
N PHE A 77 -3.00 8.63 -15.50
CA PHE A 77 -2.49 7.26 -15.61
C PHE A 77 -2.19 6.89 -17.06
N GLU A 78 -3.05 7.29 -18.00
CA GLU A 78 -2.83 7.07 -19.42
C GLU A 78 -1.55 7.77 -19.92
N ILE A 79 -1.33 9.02 -19.51
CA ILE A 79 -0.13 9.78 -19.86
C ILE A 79 1.13 9.11 -19.27
N LEU A 80 1.10 8.73 -17.99
CA LEU A 80 2.22 8.09 -17.29
C LEU A 80 2.58 6.73 -17.88
N GLU A 81 1.59 5.92 -18.24
CA GLU A 81 1.80 4.63 -18.87
C GLU A 81 2.36 4.79 -20.29
N LYS A 82 1.75 5.64 -21.13
CA LYS A 82 2.21 5.89 -22.51
C LYS A 82 3.62 6.48 -22.56
N SER A 83 3.98 7.30 -21.59
CA SER A 83 5.35 7.84 -21.49
C SER A 83 6.37 6.86 -20.91
N GLY A 84 5.94 5.69 -20.43
CA GLY A 84 6.79 4.69 -19.82
C GLY A 84 7.28 5.06 -18.40
N LYS A 85 6.79 6.14 -17.81
CA LYS A 85 7.18 6.59 -16.47
C LYS A 85 6.65 5.71 -15.35
N VAL A 86 5.51 5.04 -15.56
CA VAL A 86 4.87 4.11 -14.61
C VAL A 86 4.41 2.86 -15.34
N LYS A 87 4.69 1.68 -14.76
CA LYS A 87 4.32 0.39 -15.37
C LYS A 87 3.01 -0.20 -14.81
N ALA A 88 2.72 0.03 -13.54
CA ALA A 88 1.52 -0.48 -12.89
C ALA A 88 0.96 0.54 -11.88
N PHE A 89 -0.34 0.45 -11.65
CA PHE A 89 -1.06 1.39 -10.79
C PHE A 89 -1.79 0.66 -9.67
N GLY A 90 -1.92 1.35 -8.56
CA GLY A 90 -2.68 0.86 -7.42
C GLY A 90 -3.09 1.99 -6.50
N VAL A 91 -3.63 1.60 -5.38
CA VAL A 91 -4.12 2.50 -4.33
C VAL A 91 -3.58 2.08 -2.98
N SER A 92 -3.84 2.88 -1.96
CA SER A 92 -3.56 2.52 -0.57
C SER A 92 -4.73 2.95 0.30
N ASN A 93 -5.23 2.02 1.13
CA ASN A 93 -6.34 2.21 2.05
C ASN A 93 -7.67 2.62 1.37
N HIS A 94 -7.93 2.11 0.18
CA HIS A 94 -9.21 2.30 -0.51
C HIS A 94 -10.16 1.15 -0.18
N ASN A 95 -11.46 1.45 -0.13
CA ASN A 95 -12.48 0.42 -0.06
C ASN A 95 -12.85 -0.10 -1.47
N PRO A 96 -13.52 -1.25 -1.58
CA PRO A 96 -13.91 -1.84 -2.85
C PRO A 96 -14.66 -0.89 -3.80
N MET A 97 -15.58 -0.07 -3.30
CA MET A 97 -16.37 0.83 -4.14
C MET A 97 -15.54 2.00 -4.69
N GLN A 98 -14.55 2.49 -3.93
CA GLN A 98 -13.60 3.49 -4.41
C GLN A 98 -12.70 2.92 -5.51
N ILE A 99 -12.29 1.66 -5.38
CA ILE A 99 -11.50 0.97 -6.40
C ILE A 99 -12.34 0.72 -7.65
N GLU A 100 -13.60 0.28 -7.52
CA GLU A 100 -14.51 0.10 -8.67
C GLU A 100 -14.75 1.41 -9.41
N LEU A 101 -14.99 2.51 -8.68
CA LEU A 101 -15.15 3.83 -9.27
C LEU A 101 -13.93 4.20 -10.12
N LEU A 102 -12.72 4.10 -9.56
CA LEU A 102 -11.50 4.37 -10.32
C LEU A 102 -11.34 3.43 -11.51
N ASN A 103 -11.58 2.14 -11.34
CA ASN A 103 -11.42 1.15 -12.40
C ASN A 103 -12.43 1.31 -13.54
N GLN A 104 -13.61 1.87 -13.27
CA GLN A 104 -14.59 2.21 -14.30
C GLN A 104 -13.99 3.20 -15.34
N TYR A 105 -13.17 4.15 -14.87
CA TYR A 105 -12.55 5.18 -15.72
C TYR A 105 -11.13 4.80 -16.17
N CYS A 106 -10.39 4.13 -15.32
CA CYS A 106 -9.00 3.73 -15.61
C CYS A 106 -8.88 2.42 -16.41
N GLY A 107 -9.99 1.84 -16.87
CA GLY A 107 -9.97 0.60 -17.67
C GLY A 107 -9.44 -0.62 -16.91
N GLY A 108 -9.69 -0.71 -15.60
CA GLY A 108 -9.28 -1.86 -14.78
C GLY A 108 -7.79 -1.88 -14.41
N LYS A 109 -7.12 -0.74 -14.45
CA LYS A 109 -5.66 -0.66 -14.19
C LYS A 109 -5.27 -0.73 -12.72
N ILE A 110 -6.21 -0.52 -11.79
CA ILE A 110 -5.94 -0.62 -10.36
C ILE A 110 -5.87 -2.11 -9.98
N CYS A 111 -4.67 -2.60 -9.74
CA CYS A 111 -4.42 -4.02 -9.47
C CYS A 111 -3.76 -4.29 -8.10
N ILE A 112 -3.49 -3.23 -7.33
CA ILE A 112 -2.82 -3.31 -6.03
C ILE A 112 -3.58 -2.42 -5.05
N ASP A 113 -3.85 -2.91 -3.84
CA ASP A 113 -4.19 -2.07 -2.69
C ASP A 113 -3.23 -2.34 -1.53
N GLN A 114 -2.67 -1.27 -0.97
CA GLN A 114 -1.75 -1.35 0.16
C GLN A 114 -2.46 -0.93 1.44
N ILE A 115 -2.71 -1.88 2.33
CA ILE A 115 -3.48 -1.72 3.57
C ILE A 115 -2.59 -1.87 4.81
N GLN A 116 -3.00 -1.33 5.96
CA GLN A 116 -2.36 -1.65 7.22
C GLN A 116 -2.67 -3.10 7.58
N PHE A 117 -1.63 -3.90 7.73
CA PHE A 117 -1.81 -5.30 8.06
C PHE A 117 -0.58 -5.87 8.78
N SER A 118 -0.81 -6.56 9.89
CA SER A 118 0.24 -7.28 10.61
C SER A 118 -0.37 -8.42 11.42
N ALA A 119 0.46 -9.29 11.99
CA ALA A 119 0.01 -10.35 12.89
C ALA A 119 -0.66 -9.85 14.18
N ALA A 120 -0.45 -8.57 14.53
CA ALA A 120 -1.05 -7.92 15.71
C ALA A 120 -2.04 -6.80 15.36
N HIS A 121 -2.29 -6.55 14.06
CA HIS A 121 -3.24 -5.57 13.57
C HIS A 121 -3.88 -6.06 12.26
N CYS A 122 -5.01 -6.71 12.36
CA CYS A 122 -5.72 -7.32 11.24
C CYS A 122 -7.25 -7.10 11.31
N PRO A 123 -7.74 -5.85 11.48
CA PRO A 123 -9.18 -5.58 11.66
C PRO A 123 -10.04 -6.06 10.49
N THR A 124 -9.50 -6.13 9.30
CA THR A 124 -10.21 -6.67 8.13
C THR A 124 -10.50 -8.18 8.26
N ILE A 125 -9.60 -8.96 8.87
CA ILE A 125 -9.86 -10.37 9.20
C ILE A 125 -10.85 -10.47 10.34
N ASP A 126 -10.68 -9.66 11.39
CA ASP A 126 -11.58 -9.67 12.55
C ASP A 126 -13.02 -9.39 12.13
N ALA A 127 -13.25 -8.39 11.27
CA ALA A 127 -14.56 -8.08 10.73
C ALA A 127 -15.16 -9.27 9.96
N GLY A 128 -14.37 -9.95 9.12
CA GLY A 128 -14.79 -11.10 8.35
C GLY A 128 -15.14 -12.32 9.21
N LEU A 129 -14.49 -12.49 10.38
CA LEU A 129 -14.80 -13.56 11.33
C LEU A 129 -16.01 -13.25 12.24
N ASN A 130 -16.36 -11.98 12.41
CA ASN A 130 -17.41 -11.52 13.32
C ASN A 130 -18.67 -11.03 12.56
N VAL A 131 -18.89 -11.52 11.33
CA VAL A 131 -20.07 -11.16 10.54
C VAL A 131 -21.37 -11.45 11.32
N ASN A 132 -22.26 -10.44 11.38
CA ASN A 132 -23.52 -10.49 12.12
C ASN A 132 -23.36 -10.67 13.65
N ILE A 133 -22.20 -10.36 14.21
CA ILE A 133 -21.95 -10.35 15.66
C ILE A 133 -21.84 -8.90 16.12
N HIS A 134 -22.62 -8.54 17.16
CA HIS A 134 -22.61 -7.18 17.72
C HIS A 134 -21.45 -7.00 18.71
N ASN A 135 -20.27 -6.69 18.18
CA ASN A 135 -19.07 -6.34 18.93
C ASN A 135 -18.19 -5.39 18.12
N ASP A 136 -17.15 -4.82 18.71
CA ASP A 136 -16.22 -3.91 18.03
C ASP A 136 -15.44 -4.58 16.89
N ALA A 137 -15.14 -5.87 17.01
CA ALA A 137 -14.43 -6.64 16.00
C ALA A 137 -15.30 -6.89 14.74
N GLY A 138 -16.63 -6.92 14.88
CA GLY A 138 -17.58 -7.04 13.76
C GLY A 138 -17.83 -5.74 13.00
N CYS A 139 -17.17 -4.64 13.37
CA CYS A 139 -17.31 -3.36 12.65
C CYS A 139 -16.48 -3.37 11.37
N ASP A 140 -17.15 -3.53 10.24
CA ASP A 140 -16.50 -3.42 8.93
C ASP A 140 -16.10 -1.96 8.66
N ARG A 141 -14.80 -1.75 8.43
CA ARG A 141 -14.19 -0.44 8.16
C ARG A 141 -13.59 -0.33 6.78
N ASP A 142 -13.54 -1.41 6.03
CA ASP A 142 -12.86 -1.47 4.73
C ASP A 142 -13.72 -2.04 3.59
N GLY A 143 -14.98 -2.41 3.89
CA GLY A 143 -15.94 -2.89 2.88
C GLY A 143 -15.62 -4.28 2.33
N GLY A 144 -14.93 -5.13 3.09
CA GLY A 144 -14.59 -6.50 2.68
C GLY A 144 -13.46 -6.51 1.64
N ILE A 145 -12.41 -5.73 1.85
CA ILE A 145 -11.31 -5.59 0.89
C ILE A 145 -10.59 -6.91 0.59
N ILE A 146 -10.52 -7.84 1.56
CA ILE A 146 -9.89 -9.15 1.34
C ILE A 146 -10.66 -9.98 0.30
N GLU A 147 -11.97 -10.10 0.49
CA GLU A 147 -12.85 -10.84 -0.43
C GLU A 147 -12.87 -10.17 -1.81
N TYR A 148 -12.97 -8.86 -1.84
CA TYR A 148 -12.92 -8.10 -3.07
C TYR A 148 -11.60 -8.30 -3.82
N ALA A 149 -10.46 -8.17 -3.16
CA ALA A 149 -9.15 -8.37 -3.77
C ALA A 149 -9.01 -9.79 -4.34
N ARG A 150 -9.51 -10.81 -3.63
CA ARG A 150 -9.53 -12.21 -4.11
C ARG A 150 -10.42 -12.38 -5.35
N LEU A 151 -11.62 -11.78 -5.37
CA LEU A 151 -12.54 -11.81 -6.51
C LEU A 151 -11.92 -11.14 -7.74
N LYS A 152 -11.26 -10.01 -7.56
CA LYS A 152 -10.63 -9.22 -8.64
C LYS A 152 -9.21 -9.64 -8.96
N LYS A 153 -8.64 -10.60 -8.24
CA LYS A 153 -7.23 -11.04 -8.36
C LYS A 153 -6.23 -9.89 -8.17
N MET A 154 -6.56 -8.97 -7.28
CA MET A 154 -5.69 -7.86 -6.89
C MET A 154 -4.64 -8.33 -5.90
N THR A 155 -3.49 -7.65 -5.91
CA THR A 155 -2.45 -7.85 -4.90
C THR A 155 -2.72 -6.95 -3.70
N LEU A 156 -2.88 -7.55 -2.52
CA LEU A 156 -2.82 -6.82 -1.25
C LEU A 156 -1.37 -6.73 -0.78
N GLN A 157 -0.98 -5.53 -0.36
CA GLN A 157 0.32 -5.27 0.25
C GLN A 157 0.14 -4.79 1.68
N ALA A 158 0.97 -5.26 2.60
CA ALA A 158 0.95 -4.80 3.99
C ALA A 158 1.85 -3.57 4.16
N TRP A 159 1.32 -2.46 4.71
CA TRP A 159 2.17 -1.43 5.27
C TRP A 159 2.22 -1.58 6.80
N SER A 160 3.32 -1.16 7.41
CA SER A 160 3.62 -1.35 8.84
C SER A 160 3.47 -2.81 9.33
N PRO A 161 4.06 -3.81 8.66
CA PRO A 161 3.83 -5.23 8.95
C PRO A 161 4.33 -5.68 10.33
N PHE A 162 5.04 -4.82 11.06
CA PHE A 162 5.53 -5.09 12.42
C PHE A 162 4.78 -4.32 13.51
N GLN A 163 3.88 -3.40 13.13
CA GLN A 163 3.16 -2.56 14.10
C GLN A 163 1.85 -3.21 14.52
N TYR A 164 1.44 -2.90 15.76
CA TYR A 164 0.18 -3.38 16.33
C TYR A 164 -0.95 -2.33 16.28
N GLY A 165 -0.71 -1.20 15.64
CA GLY A 165 -1.65 -0.10 15.42
C GLY A 165 -0.95 1.04 14.70
N MET A 166 -1.72 2.07 14.34
CA MET A 166 -1.17 3.23 13.64
C MET A 166 -0.29 4.06 14.60
N PHE A 167 1.03 3.99 14.42
CA PHE A 167 2.05 4.66 15.26
C PHE A 167 2.10 4.17 16.73
N GLU A 168 1.53 2.99 17.04
CA GLU A 168 1.49 2.47 18.40
C GLU A 168 2.74 1.66 18.80
N GLY A 169 3.63 1.38 17.86
CA GLY A 169 4.85 0.64 18.11
C GLY A 169 4.86 -0.75 17.47
N ILE A 170 5.94 -1.52 17.69
CA ILE A 170 6.12 -2.85 17.12
C ILE A 170 5.75 -3.93 18.12
N PHE A 171 5.24 -5.06 17.64
CA PHE A 171 4.86 -6.20 18.48
C PHE A 171 6.01 -7.20 18.71
N ILE A 172 7.02 -7.23 17.84
CA ILE A 172 8.16 -8.14 17.96
C ILE A 172 8.98 -7.75 19.19
N GLY A 173 9.18 -8.71 20.11
CA GLY A 173 9.87 -8.49 21.37
C GLY A 173 9.11 -7.63 22.39
N ASN A 174 7.85 -7.29 22.15
CA ASN A 174 7.04 -6.45 23.02
C ASN A 174 6.30 -7.30 24.06
N GLU A 175 6.39 -6.88 25.33
CA GLU A 175 5.79 -7.57 26.47
C GLU A 175 4.24 -7.61 26.43
N LYS A 176 3.61 -6.76 25.62
CA LYS A 176 2.15 -6.80 25.38
C LYS A 176 1.71 -8.03 24.59
N PHE A 177 2.63 -8.70 23.87
CA PHE A 177 2.32 -9.81 22.95
C PHE A 177 3.16 -11.06 23.25
N PRO A 178 3.16 -11.58 24.50
CA PRO A 178 4.06 -12.67 24.88
C PRO A 178 3.79 -13.96 24.12
N GLU A 179 2.52 -14.29 23.90
CA GLU A 179 2.15 -15.53 23.20
C GLU A 179 2.48 -15.46 21.70
N LEU A 180 2.24 -14.31 21.07
CA LEU A 180 2.63 -14.09 19.67
C LEU A 180 4.15 -14.22 19.52
N ASN A 181 4.92 -13.59 20.41
CA ASN A 181 6.39 -13.65 20.36
C ASN A 181 6.92 -15.07 20.56
N LYS A 182 6.35 -15.88 21.46
CA LYS A 182 6.68 -17.31 21.58
C LYS A 182 6.47 -18.09 20.29
N VAL A 183 5.39 -17.79 19.56
CA VAL A 183 5.11 -18.44 18.26
C VAL A 183 6.14 -18.01 17.22
N LEU A 184 6.49 -16.70 17.18
CA LEU A 184 7.51 -16.18 16.27
C LEU A 184 8.87 -16.82 16.54
N ASP A 185 9.30 -16.95 17.82
CA ASP A 185 10.54 -17.61 18.23
C ASP A 185 10.59 -19.06 17.74
N ARG A 186 9.54 -19.82 18.02
CA ARG A 186 9.45 -21.22 17.61
C ARG A 186 9.53 -21.39 16.09
N LEU A 187 8.86 -20.52 15.33
CA LEU A 187 8.88 -20.57 13.87
C LEU A 187 10.24 -20.11 13.32
N ALA A 188 10.82 -19.06 13.90
CA ALA A 188 12.16 -18.59 13.54
C ALA A 188 13.21 -19.68 13.72
N GLU A 189 13.19 -20.37 14.85
CA GLU A 189 14.06 -21.52 15.12
C GLU A 189 13.82 -22.66 14.13
N LYS A 190 12.55 -23.04 13.91
CA LYS A 190 12.17 -24.12 12.98
C LYS A 190 12.69 -23.89 11.56
N TYR A 191 12.63 -22.67 11.07
CA TYR A 191 13.01 -22.34 9.69
C TYR A 191 14.43 -21.75 9.56
N GLY A 192 15.15 -21.53 10.65
CA GLY A 192 16.50 -20.96 10.65
C GLY A 192 16.54 -19.52 10.16
N VAL A 193 15.50 -18.72 10.47
CA VAL A 193 15.36 -17.31 10.04
C VAL A 193 15.08 -16.40 11.24
N THR A 194 15.01 -15.10 11.01
CA THR A 194 14.69 -14.13 12.07
C THR A 194 13.17 -14.06 12.33
N GLN A 195 12.76 -13.58 13.53
CA GLN A 195 11.36 -13.27 13.83
C GLN A 195 10.75 -12.30 12.81
N ASN A 196 11.53 -11.31 12.34
CA ASN A 196 11.08 -10.38 11.32
C ASN A 196 10.73 -11.08 10.00
N ALA A 197 11.52 -12.08 9.60
CA ALA A 197 11.22 -12.86 8.39
C ALA A 197 9.92 -13.66 8.53
N ILE A 198 9.67 -14.23 9.72
CA ILE A 198 8.40 -14.93 10.01
C ILE A 198 7.22 -13.95 9.99
N ALA A 199 7.39 -12.76 10.57
CA ALA A 199 6.30 -11.78 10.68
C ALA A 199 5.84 -11.19 9.34
N VAL A 200 6.65 -11.31 8.27
CA VAL A 200 6.29 -10.84 6.91
C VAL A 200 5.98 -11.98 5.94
N ALA A 201 6.15 -13.23 6.37
CA ALA A 201 5.85 -14.41 5.56
C ALA A 201 4.39 -14.84 5.68
#